data_03e9c5e8496bd7c23ec4823d94e49ea3
#
_entry.id   03e9c5e8496bd7c23ec4823d94e49ea3
#
_cell.length_a   1.000
_cell.length_b   1.000
_cell.length_c   1.000
_cell.angle_alpha   90.00
_cell.angle_beta   90.00
_cell.angle_gamma   90.00
#
_symmetry.space_group_name_H-M   'P 1'
#
loop_
_entity.id
_entity.type
_entity.pdbx_description
1 polymer ?
#
loop_
_entity_poly.entity_id
_entity_poly.type
_entity_poly.pdbx_seq_one_letter_code
_entity_poly.pdbx_strand_id
1 'polypeptide(L)'
;MEKYSYEPLDLDRPALRLLRLRKGEYDDDIHCELFQAYLYGDEIVPYEALSYTWGDKKLSSTMSINEKELGITGNLDLALRYLRSREIDRILWADAVCINQANDKERGHQVQQMGEIYSQAENVIFWLGLATYESNVLMDSLKRFEQEGIQMGCRSWSFTDKKWRDLWGSLQPGLRYKYSGLESWLQKGIEDLLNRPWFDRVWIIQEVANAKKAVVCSGPKSISAYVFALAPSLFKIIPRRHCQSVLDIMPGISRNNSWWNQKRDLRTLLRKFSQSKASDPRDKIYAILGITSDARNSTLLRSDYEKSSLELIRNTARFLFGRSDVLYETISEFVESMLTDSTRFVGNVLYAPQLEELFKDFEMNLAEGRAAEEIVELVASSNNGERLFNRLLSQQHKRNFESTMEAALTEQETVEILKCQKVFTDDVLSVLIEYSTSESDVKALQRLLRNLDSELTVSEEASKVASKTLTHAHELIELLIQYCGNKALVTERMVEAVAMNRKYGKEMLKILIQHWGNELPVTERVVQKVVRNSLYGKEMLEILSQHWGNKLPVTENVLRATIPQRFCRLLKLQLRHSDFKIT
;
A
#
# COMPACT_ATOMS: atom_id res chain seq x y z
N MET A 1 32.24 19.92 21.99
CA MET A 1 30.97 20.63 22.25
C MET A 1 29.94 19.66 22.83
N GLU A 2 29.01 20.18 23.63
CA GLU A 2 27.88 19.40 24.12
C GLU A 2 26.98 18.99 22.91
N LYS A 3 26.41 17.78 22.96
CA LYS A 3 25.54 17.29 21.90
C LYS A 3 24.18 18.02 21.92
N TYR A 4 23.69 18.42 20.76
CA TYR A 4 22.40 19.09 20.62
C TYR A 4 21.24 18.17 21.03
N SER A 5 20.29 18.70 21.79
CA SER A 5 19.03 18.04 22.16
C SER A 5 17.86 18.91 21.74
N TYR A 6 16.87 18.33 21.08
CA TYR A 6 15.68 19.05 20.62
C TYR A 6 14.80 19.47 21.79
N GLU A 7 14.40 20.73 21.80
CA GLU A 7 13.30 21.18 22.64
C GLU A 7 11.95 20.70 22.06
N PRO A 8 10.95 20.41 22.92
CA PRO A 8 9.63 20.01 22.45
C PRO A 8 9.02 21.06 21.51
N LEU A 9 8.39 20.58 20.42
CA LEU A 9 7.62 21.40 19.50
C LEU A 9 6.16 21.50 19.96
N ASP A 10 5.53 22.67 19.79
CA ASP A 10 4.09 22.83 20.01
C ASP A 10 3.30 22.05 18.95
N LEU A 11 2.73 20.90 19.34
CA LEU A 11 1.98 20.03 18.41
C LEU A 11 0.48 20.39 18.33
N ASP A 12 -0.01 21.30 19.20
CA ASP A 12 -1.40 21.73 19.18
C ASP A 12 -1.64 22.86 18.16
N ARG A 13 -0.55 23.46 17.67
CA ARG A 13 -0.56 24.53 16.69
C ARG A 13 0.26 24.13 15.45
N PRO A 14 0.07 24.78 14.30
CA PRO A 14 0.89 24.53 13.10
C PRO A 14 2.29 25.09 13.24
N ALA A 15 3.04 24.57 14.21
CA ALA A 15 4.41 24.95 14.51
C ALA A 15 5.41 24.15 13.68
N LEU A 16 6.54 24.76 13.37
CA LEU A 16 7.71 24.15 12.75
C LEU A 16 8.99 24.74 13.41
N ARG A 17 10.14 24.11 13.18
CA ARG A 17 11.43 24.76 13.48
C ARG A 17 12.03 25.30 12.20
N LEU A 18 12.67 26.45 12.31
CA LEU A 18 13.44 27.07 11.23
C LEU A 18 14.91 27.13 11.63
N LEU A 19 15.76 26.93 10.63
CA LEU A 19 17.21 26.96 10.75
C LEU A 19 17.75 28.30 10.23
N ARG A 20 18.30 29.14 11.11
CA ARG A 20 19.04 30.31 10.69
C ARG A 20 20.49 29.92 10.41
N LEU A 21 20.84 29.79 9.14
CA LEU A 21 22.20 29.56 8.67
C LEU A 21 22.99 30.87 8.73
N ARG A 22 23.98 30.92 9.58
CA ARG A 22 24.81 32.10 9.73
C ARG A 22 25.65 32.35 8.48
N LYS A 23 25.83 33.61 8.11
CA LYS A 23 26.72 34.03 7.04
C LYS A 23 28.17 33.60 7.29
N GLY A 24 28.92 33.41 6.22
CA GLY A 24 30.33 33.00 6.29
C GLY A 24 30.87 32.54 4.95
N GLU A 25 32.17 32.23 4.93
CA GLU A 25 32.83 31.67 3.76
C GLU A 25 32.52 30.18 3.60
N TYR A 26 32.80 29.64 2.42
CA TYR A 26 32.53 28.22 2.10
C TYR A 26 33.26 27.25 3.05
N ASP A 27 34.52 27.56 3.41
CA ASP A 27 35.37 26.68 4.21
C ASP A 27 35.19 26.88 5.73
N ASP A 28 34.47 27.90 6.18
CA ASP A 28 34.19 28.10 7.59
C ASP A 28 33.34 26.97 8.18
N ASP A 29 33.40 26.75 9.49
CA ASP A 29 32.47 25.87 10.18
C ASP A 29 31.03 26.35 10.03
N ILE A 30 30.10 25.41 9.96
CA ILE A 30 28.67 25.74 9.84
C ILE A 30 28.11 26.04 11.22
N HIS A 31 27.69 27.28 11.39
CA HIS A 31 27.01 27.77 12.59
C HIS A 31 25.56 28.10 12.28
N CYS A 32 24.66 27.56 13.07
CA CYS A 32 23.22 27.73 12.90
C CYS A 32 22.53 28.05 14.23
N GLU A 33 21.35 28.61 14.11
CA GLU A 33 20.38 28.74 15.18
C GLU A 33 19.10 28.04 14.78
N LEU A 34 18.60 27.14 15.63
CA LEU A 34 17.33 26.47 15.42
C LEU A 34 16.30 27.01 16.41
N PHE A 35 15.16 27.47 15.88
CA PHE A 35 14.11 28.11 16.67
C PHE A 35 12.71 27.70 16.18
N GLN A 36 11.72 27.75 17.08
CA GLN A 36 10.34 27.48 16.73
C GLN A 36 9.72 28.69 16.01
N ALA A 37 8.88 28.39 15.01
CA ALA A 37 8.07 29.34 14.27
C ALA A 37 6.70 28.73 13.97
N TYR A 38 5.80 29.50 13.37
CA TYR A 38 4.45 29.07 13.02
C TYR A 38 4.15 29.34 11.54
N LEU A 39 3.38 28.46 10.93
CA LEU A 39 2.97 28.60 9.52
C LEU A 39 1.94 29.71 9.32
N TYR A 40 1.17 30.05 10.35
CA TYR A 40 0.10 31.04 10.31
C TYR A 40 0.09 31.89 11.57
N GLY A 41 -0.46 33.09 11.49
CA GLY A 41 -0.57 34.03 12.59
C GLY A 41 0.20 35.33 12.33
N ASP A 42 0.38 36.14 13.38
CA ASP A 42 1.00 37.48 13.27
C ASP A 42 2.54 37.44 13.24
N GLU A 43 3.14 36.29 13.56
CA GLU A 43 4.59 36.11 13.68
C GLU A 43 5.14 35.14 12.61
N ILE A 44 4.73 35.34 11.36
CA ILE A 44 5.25 34.54 10.24
C ILE A 44 6.69 34.98 9.95
N VAL A 45 7.60 34.00 10.00
CA VAL A 45 9.00 34.22 9.62
C VAL A 45 9.18 33.76 8.16
N PRO A 46 9.60 34.65 7.23
CA PRO A 46 9.93 34.26 5.87
C PRO A 46 11.11 33.29 5.85
N TYR A 47 11.00 32.23 5.05
CA TYR A 47 12.02 31.19 4.92
C TYR A 47 12.07 30.57 3.53
N GLU A 48 13.18 29.91 3.24
CA GLU A 48 13.32 29.06 2.05
C GLU A 48 13.30 27.59 2.47
N ALA A 49 12.62 26.73 1.72
CA ALA A 49 12.57 25.29 2.01
C ALA A 49 13.57 24.53 1.14
N LEU A 50 14.36 23.65 1.78
CA LEU A 50 15.38 22.87 1.12
C LEU A 50 14.85 21.47 0.76
N SER A 51 14.84 21.17 -0.52
CA SER A 51 14.55 19.85 -1.07
C SER A 51 15.85 19.20 -1.55
N TYR A 52 16.27 18.12 -0.91
CA TYR A 52 17.56 17.49 -1.18
C TYR A 52 17.52 15.97 -0.91
N THR A 53 18.49 15.22 -1.36
CA THR A 53 18.69 13.81 -0.96
C THR A 53 19.49 13.74 0.33
N TRP A 54 19.04 12.92 1.28
CA TRP A 54 19.83 12.69 2.49
C TRP A 54 21.17 11.99 2.19
N GLY A 55 21.23 11.23 1.07
CA GLY A 55 22.40 10.45 0.70
C GLY A 55 22.60 9.23 1.60
N ASP A 56 23.85 8.91 1.90
CA ASP A 56 24.18 7.91 2.91
C ASP A 56 23.65 8.39 4.28
N LYS A 57 22.92 7.52 4.98
CA LYS A 57 22.38 7.81 6.33
C LYS A 57 23.47 8.00 7.40
N LYS A 58 24.72 7.69 7.07
CA LYS A 58 25.84 7.90 7.97
C LYS A 58 26.06 9.40 8.20
N LEU A 59 26.02 9.81 9.44
CA LEU A 59 26.38 11.17 9.84
C LEU A 59 27.90 11.33 9.68
N SER A 60 28.31 11.99 8.59
CA SER A 60 29.71 12.13 8.21
C SER A 60 30.27 13.53 8.45
N SER A 61 29.42 14.47 8.85
CA SER A 61 29.76 15.84 9.15
C SER A 61 29.04 16.31 10.41
N THR A 62 29.49 17.43 10.97
CA THR A 62 28.87 18.06 12.14
C THR A 62 28.66 19.55 11.87
N MET A 63 27.66 20.14 12.51
CA MET A 63 27.43 21.58 12.55
C MET A 63 27.14 22.06 13.96
N SER A 64 27.38 23.30 14.23
CA SER A 64 27.02 23.95 15.49
C SER A 64 25.58 24.47 15.41
N ILE A 65 24.72 24.02 16.32
CA ILE A 65 23.35 24.54 16.50
C ILE A 65 23.22 25.06 17.93
N ASN A 66 22.90 26.33 18.08
CA ASN A 66 22.73 26.95 19.40
C ASN A 66 23.92 26.63 20.33
N GLU A 67 25.14 26.72 19.78
CA GLU A 67 26.41 26.43 20.46
C GLU A 67 26.64 24.94 20.84
N LYS A 68 25.78 24.03 20.38
CA LYS A 68 25.90 22.60 20.58
C LYS A 68 26.12 21.87 19.25
N GLU A 69 26.62 20.64 19.31
CA GLU A 69 27.00 19.87 18.14
C GLU A 69 25.85 18.98 17.65
N LEU A 70 25.51 19.06 16.37
CA LEU A 70 24.59 18.14 15.70
C LEU A 70 25.30 17.46 14.53
N GLY A 71 25.22 16.12 14.49
CA GLY A 71 25.67 15.33 13.34
C GLY A 71 24.72 15.47 12.16
N ILE A 72 25.27 15.65 10.96
CA ILE A 72 24.52 15.78 9.71
C ILE A 72 25.10 14.88 8.61
N THR A 73 24.32 14.62 7.56
CA THR A 73 24.81 13.90 6.38
C THR A 73 25.73 14.78 5.53
N GLY A 74 26.70 14.18 4.84
CA GLY A 74 27.63 14.92 4.00
C GLY A 74 26.95 15.72 2.88
N ASN A 75 25.81 15.24 2.36
CA ASN A 75 25.07 15.98 1.32
C ASN A 75 24.36 17.23 1.89
N LEU A 76 23.89 17.18 3.13
CA LEU A 76 23.33 18.37 3.79
C LEU A 76 24.45 19.39 4.11
N ASP A 77 25.60 18.92 4.61
CA ASP A 77 26.77 19.77 4.84
C ASP A 77 27.16 20.55 3.57
N LEU A 78 27.31 19.83 2.45
CA LEU A 78 27.59 20.45 1.15
C LEU A 78 26.50 21.44 0.74
N ALA A 79 25.22 21.08 0.87
CA ALA A 79 24.14 21.99 0.53
C ALA A 79 24.20 23.28 1.36
N LEU A 80 24.38 23.19 2.66
CA LEU A 80 24.47 24.35 3.55
C LEU A 80 25.68 25.23 3.22
N ARG A 81 26.86 24.66 2.92
CA ARG A 81 28.06 25.41 2.50
C ARG A 81 27.84 26.20 1.22
N TYR A 82 27.22 25.58 0.19
CA TYR A 82 26.94 26.27 -1.08
C TYR A 82 25.78 27.28 -0.98
N LEU A 83 24.84 27.06 -0.07
CA LEU A 83 23.72 27.96 0.15
C LEU A 83 24.07 29.14 1.09
N ARG A 84 25.11 29.02 1.91
CA ARG A 84 25.53 30.04 2.83
C ARG A 84 25.92 31.32 2.09
N SER A 85 25.39 32.45 2.54
CA SER A 85 25.75 33.77 2.03
C SER A 85 26.96 34.34 2.81
N ARG A 86 27.78 35.13 2.13
CA ARG A 86 28.87 35.87 2.77
C ARG A 86 28.38 37.08 3.56
N GLU A 87 27.24 37.63 3.18
CA GLU A 87 26.80 38.94 3.64
C GLU A 87 25.66 38.86 4.66
N ILE A 88 24.70 37.93 4.47
CA ILE A 88 23.50 37.86 5.27
C ILE A 88 23.23 36.42 5.74
N ASP A 89 22.61 36.29 6.91
CA ASP A 89 22.06 35.02 7.39
C ASP A 89 20.89 34.58 6.49
N ARG A 90 20.72 33.29 6.33
CA ARG A 90 19.57 32.72 5.62
C ARG A 90 18.69 31.91 6.57
N ILE A 91 17.39 32.02 6.41
CA ILE A 91 16.43 31.22 7.16
C ILE A 91 15.95 30.11 6.28
N LEU A 92 16.23 28.87 6.68
CA LEU A 92 15.95 27.67 5.92
C LEU A 92 15.02 26.74 6.69
N TRP A 93 14.28 25.93 5.97
CA TRP A 93 13.68 24.72 6.49
C TRP A 93 14.31 23.51 5.81
N ALA A 94 14.91 22.63 6.59
CA ALA A 94 15.51 21.36 6.12
C ALA A 94 15.00 20.21 7.01
N ASP A 95 14.30 19.26 6.43
CA ASP A 95 13.57 18.19 7.11
C ASP A 95 14.44 17.40 8.12
N ALA A 96 15.68 17.06 7.75
CA ALA A 96 16.57 16.29 8.63
C ALA A 96 17.01 17.02 9.91
N VAL A 97 16.92 18.35 9.93
CA VAL A 97 17.35 19.18 11.06
C VAL A 97 16.18 19.84 11.76
N CYS A 98 15.20 20.32 10.99
CA CYS A 98 14.06 21.03 11.55
C CYS A 98 13.05 20.08 12.23
N ILE A 99 13.11 18.79 11.94
CA ILE A 99 12.27 17.75 12.55
C ILE A 99 13.12 16.88 13.48
N ASN A 100 12.65 16.66 14.71
CA ASN A 100 13.24 15.65 15.58
C ASN A 100 12.87 14.25 15.07
N GLN A 101 13.77 13.65 14.29
CA GLN A 101 13.56 12.36 13.63
C GLN A 101 13.40 11.17 14.61
N ALA A 102 13.80 11.36 15.88
CA ALA A 102 13.65 10.37 16.94
C ALA A 102 12.28 10.42 17.65
N ASN A 103 11.47 11.45 17.38
CA ASN A 103 10.14 11.62 17.96
C ASN A 103 9.05 11.33 16.91
N ASP A 104 8.44 10.17 16.97
CA ASP A 104 7.43 9.72 16.01
C ASP A 104 6.19 10.61 15.96
N LYS A 105 5.76 11.17 17.09
CA LYS A 105 4.61 12.08 17.16
C LYS A 105 4.91 13.39 16.44
N GLU A 106 6.08 13.98 16.70
CA GLU A 106 6.50 15.18 16.02
C GLU A 106 6.71 14.94 14.52
N ARG A 107 7.36 13.83 14.17
CA ARG A 107 7.53 13.45 12.76
C ARG A 107 6.19 13.32 12.04
N GLY A 108 5.21 12.64 12.63
CA GLY A 108 3.85 12.52 12.08
C GLY A 108 3.17 13.87 11.90
N HIS A 109 3.27 14.76 12.89
CA HIS A 109 2.73 16.12 12.85
C HIS A 109 3.39 16.95 11.71
N GLN A 110 4.72 16.91 11.58
CA GLN A 110 5.43 17.66 10.55
C GLN A 110 5.15 17.11 9.14
N VAL A 111 5.08 15.78 8.97
CA VAL A 111 4.73 15.13 7.70
C VAL A 111 3.34 15.56 7.23
N GLN A 112 2.37 15.70 8.12
CA GLN A 112 1.03 16.20 7.77
C GLN A 112 1.06 17.65 7.26
N GLN A 113 2.01 18.46 7.75
CA GLN A 113 2.15 19.86 7.36
C GLN A 113 3.13 20.11 6.21
N MET A 114 3.86 19.08 5.72
CA MET A 114 4.89 19.26 4.68
C MET A 114 4.37 20.03 3.46
N GLY A 115 3.16 19.70 2.99
CA GLY A 115 2.57 20.42 1.87
C GLY A 115 2.43 21.92 2.13
N GLU A 116 2.06 22.31 3.32
CA GLU A 116 1.92 23.72 3.73
C GLU A 116 3.28 24.37 3.94
N ILE A 117 4.22 23.68 4.56
CA ILE A 117 5.60 24.15 4.75
C ILE A 117 6.22 24.54 3.39
N TYR A 118 6.14 23.68 2.39
CA TYR A 118 6.67 23.99 1.06
C TYR A 118 5.83 25.05 0.31
N SER A 119 4.53 25.16 0.57
CA SER A 119 3.68 26.17 -0.06
C SER A 119 3.84 27.56 0.56
N GLN A 120 4.21 27.68 1.83
CA GLN A 120 4.44 28.95 2.51
C GLN A 120 5.87 29.45 2.37
N ALA A 121 6.81 28.60 1.96
CA ALA A 121 8.19 29.03 1.68
C ALA A 121 8.22 30.11 0.59
N GLU A 122 9.02 31.16 0.78
CA GLU A 122 9.25 32.21 -0.22
C GLU A 122 9.87 31.64 -1.49
N ASN A 123 10.72 30.63 -1.33
CA ASN A 123 11.38 29.93 -2.42
C ASN A 123 11.69 28.50 -1.98
N VAL A 124 11.59 27.54 -2.90
CA VAL A 124 12.02 26.17 -2.66
C VAL A 124 13.33 25.92 -3.41
N ILE A 125 14.31 25.35 -2.72
CA ILE A 125 15.63 25.08 -3.27
C ILE A 125 15.72 23.58 -3.57
N PHE A 126 15.76 23.22 -4.85
CA PHE A 126 15.99 21.84 -5.30
C PHE A 126 17.50 21.60 -5.43
N TRP A 127 18.10 21.06 -4.39
CA TRP A 127 19.53 20.76 -4.35
C TRP A 127 19.83 19.40 -5.01
N LEU A 128 20.47 19.44 -6.19
CA LEU A 128 20.82 18.26 -6.96
C LEU A 128 22.21 17.68 -6.64
N GLY A 129 22.97 18.32 -5.76
CA GLY A 129 24.33 17.90 -5.39
C GLY A 129 25.42 18.70 -6.08
N LEU A 130 26.66 18.16 -6.06
CA LEU A 130 27.82 18.81 -6.64
C LEU A 130 27.69 18.92 -8.17
N ALA A 131 28.24 19.99 -8.71
CA ALA A 131 28.30 20.22 -10.14
C ALA A 131 29.44 19.43 -10.81
N THR A 132 29.17 18.94 -12.01
CA THR A 132 30.18 18.46 -12.97
C THR A 132 30.54 19.60 -13.94
N TYR A 133 31.56 19.41 -14.76
CA TYR A 133 31.86 20.37 -15.82
C TYR A 133 30.67 20.54 -16.78
N GLU A 134 30.05 19.43 -17.18
CA GLU A 134 28.91 19.39 -18.10
C GLU A 134 27.68 20.08 -17.50
N SER A 135 27.38 19.80 -16.23
CA SER A 135 26.27 20.48 -15.54
C SER A 135 26.54 21.97 -15.35
N ASN A 136 27.78 22.39 -15.16
CA ASN A 136 28.15 23.82 -15.11
C ASN A 136 27.92 24.51 -16.46
N VAL A 137 28.34 23.89 -17.60
CA VAL A 137 28.08 24.42 -18.95
C VAL A 137 26.59 24.56 -19.21
N LEU A 138 25.81 23.55 -18.83
CA LEU A 138 24.36 23.57 -18.93
C LEU A 138 23.74 24.71 -18.11
N MET A 139 24.10 24.80 -16.84
CA MET A 139 23.53 25.80 -15.93
C MET A 139 23.89 27.25 -16.35
N ASP A 140 25.13 27.49 -16.82
CA ASP A 140 25.53 28.78 -17.36
C ASP A 140 24.76 29.14 -18.63
N SER A 141 24.54 28.16 -19.51
CA SER A 141 23.79 28.36 -20.75
C SER A 141 22.32 28.68 -20.46
N LEU A 142 21.70 27.92 -19.54
CA LEU A 142 20.34 28.17 -19.09
C LEU A 142 20.20 29.51 -18.33
N LYS A 143 21.22 29.90 -17.55
CA LYS A 143 21.22 31.19 -16.84
C LYS A 143 21.22 32.36 -17.80
N ARG A 144 22.04 32.27 -18.85
CA ARG A 144 22.03 33.29 -19.92
C ARG A 144 20.68 33.32 -20.64
N PHE A 145 20.14 32.15 -20.97
CA PHE A 145 18.80 32.03 -21.58
C PHE A 145 17.71 32.66 -20.69
N GLU A 146 17.74 32.44 -19.37
CA GLU A 146 16.83 33.04 -18.41
C GLU A 146 16.92 34.58 -18.41
N GLN A 147 18.14 35.09 -18.35
CA GLN A 147 18.39 36.54 -18.31
C GLN A 147 17.85 37.27 -19.55
N GLU A 148 18.19 36.75 -20.74
CA GLU A 148 17.69 37.30 -22.01
C GLU A 148 16.16 37.14 -22.16
N GLY A 149 15.62 35.99 -21.74
CA GLY A 149 14.17 35.76 -21.73
C GLY A 149 13.41 36.75 -20.84
N ILE A 150 13.95 37.06 -19.67
CA ILE A 150 13.36 38.06 -18.75
C ILE A 150 13.34 39.45 -19.42
N GLN A 151 14.45 39.84 -20.08
CA GLN A 151 14.51 41.11 -20.81
C GLN A 151 13.49 41.20 -21.95
N MET A 152 13.22 40.06 -22.60
CA MET A 152 12.21 39.95 -23.66
C MET A 152 10.77 39.76 -23.14
N GLY A 153 10.55 39.79 -21.84
CA GLY A 153 9.21 39.64 -21.23
C GLY A 153 8.66 38.20 -21.28
N CYS A 154 9.53 37.19 -21.19
CA CYS A 154 9.16 35.76 -21.32
C CYS A 154 8.11 35.27 -20.31
N ARG A 155 7.84 36.00 -19.22
CA ARG A 155 6.81 35.66 -18.23
C ARG A 155 5.40 35.60 -18.82
N SER A 156 5.17 36.28 -19.97
CA SER A 156 3.91 36.28 -20.70
C SER A 156 3.81 35.19 -21.78
N TRP A 157 4.89 34.44 -22.04
CA TRP A 157 4.92 33.45 -23.10
C TRP A 157 4.26 32.14 -22.64
N SER A 158 3.56 31.47 -23.56
CA SER A 158 3.06 30.13 -23.30
C SER A 158 4.16 29.09 -23.46
N PHE A 159 3.95 27.87 -22.90
CA PHE A 159 4.92 26.76 -23.01
C PHE A 159 5.22 26.37 -24.47
N THR A 160 4.24 26.46 -25.36
CA THR A 160 4.33 26.10 -26.78
C THR A 160 4.80 27.24 -27.67
N ASP A 161 5.08 28.43 -27.09
CA ASP A 161 5.46 29.61 -27.87
C ASP A 161 6.78 29.38 -28.62
N LYS A 162 6.79 29.65 -29.91
CA LYS A 162 7.97 29.55 -30.75
C LYS A 162 9.11 30.44 -30.26
N LYS A 163 8.81 31.55 -29.59
CA LYS A 163 9.79 32.49 -29.05
C LYS A 163 10.87 31.83 -28.18
N TRP A 164 10.53 30.73 -27.47
CA TRP A 164 11.51 29.97 -26.70
C TRP A 164 12.61 29.40 -27.57
N ARG A 165 12.25 28.80 -28.70
CA ARG A 165 13.21 28.23 -29.67
C ARG A 165 13.97 29.30 -30.42
N ASP A 166 13.33 30.42 -30.76
CA ASP A 166 13.95 31.53 -31.46
C ASP A 166 15.00 32.20 -30.54
N LEU A 167 14.66 32.43 -29.26
CA LEU A 167 15.60 32.93 -28.25
C LEU A 167 16.78 31.97 -28.06
N TRP A 168 16.50 30.67 -27.90
CA TRP A 168 17.57 29.68 -27.78
C TRP A 168 18.49 29.67 -29.02
N GLY A 169 17.93 29.74 -30.20
CA GLY A 169 18.68 29.82 -31.46
C GLY A 169 19.59 31.06 -31.56
N SER A 170 19.13 32.21 -31.08
CA SER A 170 19.92 33.46 -31.07
C SER A 170 21.13 33.41 -30.13
N LEU A 171 21.05 32.62 -29.04
CA LEU A 171 22.14 32.48 -28.06
C LEU A 171 23.22 31.48 -28.49
N GLN A 172 22.87 30.50 -29.31
CA GLN A 172 23.79 29.40 -29.69
C GLN A 172 25.13 29.87 -30.27
N PRO A 173 25.20 30.86 -31.17
CA PRO A 173 26.50 31.27 -31.74
C PRO A 173 27.48 31.74 -30.64
N GLY A 174 27.04 32.56 -29.71
CA GLY A 174 27.85 33.04 -28.59
C GLY A 174 28.24 31.94 -27.60
N LEU A 175 27.35 30.99 -27.37
CA LEU A 175 27.63 29.83 -26.49
C LEU A 175 28.62 28.85 -27.16
N ARG A 176 28.48 28.59 -28.46
CA ARG A 176 29.44 27.75 -29.21
C ARG A 176 30.84 28.35 -29.30
N TYR A 177 30.93 29.68 -29.36
CA TYR A 177 32.21 30.36 -29.27
C TYR A 177 32.87 30.17 -27.90
N LYS A 178 32.07 30.19 -26.84
CA LYS A 178 32.56 29.96 -25.45
C LYS A 178 32.86 28.50 -25.15
N TYR A 179 32.05 27.58 -25.66
CA TYR A 179 32.13 26.15 -25.34
C TYR A 179 32.25 25.32 -26.65
N SER A 180 33.44 24.83 -26.96
CA SER A 180 33.65 23.91 -28.08
C SER A 180 32.88 22.60 -27.79
N GLY A 181 32.05 22.13 -28.75
CA GLY A 181 31.23 20.93 -28.57
C GLY A 181 30.01 21.15 -27.67
N LEU A 182 29.44 22.36 -27.63
CA LEU A 182 28.35 22.77 -26.78
C LEU A 182 27.19 21.74 -26.68
N GLU A 183 26.73 21.20 -27.81
CA GLU A 183 25.58 20.27 -27.85
C GLU A 183 25.88 19.01 -27.04
N SER A 184 27.06 18.44 -27.13
CA SER A 184 27.47 17.27 -26.36
C SER A 184 27.50 17.58 -24.85
N TRP A 185 28.00 18.77 -24.47
CA TRP A 185 28.04 19.17 -23.07
C TRP A 185 26.65 19.43 -22.49
N LEU A 186 25.76 20.05 -23.26
CA LEU A 186 24.38 20.28 -22.86
C LEU A 186 23.61 18.97 -22.66
N GLN A 187 23.77 18.02 -23.61
CA GLN A 187 23.17 16.69 -23.51
C GLN A 187 23.65 15.94 -22.28
N LYS A 188 24.98 15.83 -22.10
CA LYS A 188 25.55 15.15 -20.93
C LYS A 188 25.17 15.83 -19.63
N GLY A 189 25.17 17.18 -19.59
CA GLY A 189 24.81 17.94 -18.40
C GLY A 189 23.36 17.73 -17.97
N ILE A 190 22.40 17.72 -18.92
CA ILE A 190 21.00 17.48 -18.58
C ILE A 190 20.75 16.02 -18.21
N GLU A 191 21.41 15.05 -18.90
CA GLU A 191 21.34 13.64 -18.54
C GLU A 191 21.90 13.39 -17.14
N ASP A 192 23.07 14.01 -16.80
CA ASP A 192 23.63 13.92 -15.45
C ASP A 192 22.63 14.43 -14.41
N LEU A 193 22.09 15.63 -14.59
CA LEU A 193 21.18 16.23 -13.61
C LEU A 193 19.86 15.45 -13.48
N LEU A 194 19.26 14.98 -14.58
CA LEU A 194 18.01 14.20 -14.55
C LEU A 194 18.19 12.77 -14.01
N ASN A 195 19.43 12.26 -13.95
CA ASN A 195 19.74 10.97 -13.35
C ASN A 195 20.13 11.06 -11.87
N ARG A 196 20.13 12.26 -11.28
CA ARG A 196 20.43 12.44 -9.85
C ARG A 196 19.40 11.72 -8.98
N PRO A 197 19.83 11.09 -7.86
CA PRO A 197 18.94 10.37 -6.94
C PRO A 197 17.79 11.22 -6.40
N TRP A 198 17.91 12.53 -6.44
CA TRP A 198 16.87 13.47 -6.03
C TRP A 198 15.56 13.22 -6.78
N PHE A 199 15.61 12.98 -8.10
CA PHE A 199 14.42 12.74 -8.92
C PHE A 199 13.67 11.45 -8.54
N ASP A 200 14.35 10.48 -7.93
CA ASP A 200 13.75 9.20 -7.57
C ASP A 200 13.04 9.21 -6.20
N ARG A 201 13.24 10.24 -5.36
CA ARG A 201 12.62 10.30 -4.03
C ARG A 201 11.13 10.57 -4.12
N VAL A 202 10.33 9.85 -3.33
CA VAL A 202 8.87 10.06 -3.30
C VAL A 202 8.49 11.40 -2.69
N TRP A 203 9.18 11.86 -1.67
CA TRP A 203 8.85 13.09 -0.95
C TRP A 203 9.01 14.35 -1.80
N ILE A 204 9.93 14.36 -2.78
CA ILE A 204 10.09 15.52 -3.66
C ILE A 204 8.81 15.87 -4.43
N ILE A 205 7.91 14.92 -4.59
CA ILE A 205 6.65 15.14 -5.30
C ILE A 205 5.83 16.22 -4.57
N GLN A 206 5.72 16.13 -3.24
CA GLN A 206 5.07 17.16 -2.42
C GLN A 206 5.85 18.47 -2.40
N GLU A 207 7.17 18.38 -2.28
CA GLU A 207 8.09 19.50 -2.23
C GLU A 207 8.02 20.34 -3.52
N VAL A 208 8.01 19.67 -4.68
CA VAL A 208 7.90 20.31 -6.00
C VAL A 208 6.48 20.82 -6.27
N ALA A 209 5.46 19.99 -6.01
CA ALA A 209 4.07 20.29 -6.33
C ALA A 209 3.53 21.49 -5.55
N ASN A 210 3.90 21.64 -4.28
CA ASN A 210 3.43 22.74 -3.44
C ASN A 210 4.27 24.01 -3.60
N ALA A 211 5.50 23.95 -4.14
CA ALA A 211 6.32 25.12 -4.37
C ALA A 211 5.62 26.17 -5.25
N LYS A 212 5.51 27.39 -4.75
CA LYS A 212 5.04 28.54 -5.53
C LYS A 212 6.14 29.08 -6.45
N LYS A 213 7.36 29.05 -5.96
CA LYS A 213 8.58 29.49 -6.64
C LYS A 213 9.71 28.55 -6.24
N ALA A 214 10.56 28.18 -7.18
CA ALA A 214 11.67 27.30 -6.89
C ALA A 214 12.89 27.58 -7.78
N VAL A 215 14.06 27.22 -7.24
CA VAL A 215 15.33 27.22 -7.96
C VAL A 215 15.94 25.81 -7.91
N VAL A 216 16.55 25.42 -9.02
CA VAL A 216 17.35 24.19 -9.12
C VAL A 216 18.80 24.58 -8.91
N CYS A 217 19.47 23.93 -7.95
CA CYS A 217 20.86 24.18 -7.58
C CYS A 217 21.73 22.95 -7.86
N SER A 218 22.90 23.18 -8.44
CA SER A 218 23.96 22.17 -8.62
C SER A 218 25.31 22.83 -8.34
N GLY A 219 25.97 22.45 -7.24
CA GLY A 219 27.12 23.18 -6.72
C GLY A 219 26.83 24.68 -6.56
N PRO A 220 27.70 25.57 -7.05
CA PRO A 220 27.53 27.03 -6.92
C PRO A 220 26.50 27.64 -7.90
N LYS A 221 25.91 26.83 -8.80
CA LYS A 221 25.03 27.33 -9.86
C LYS A 221 23.56 27.13 -9.48
N SER A 222 22.75 28.13 -9.85
CA SER A 222 21.30 28.05 -9.68
C SER A 222 20.54 28.62 -10.86
N ILE A 223 19.40 28.02 -11.17
CA ILE A 223 18.48 28.42 -12.24
C ILE A 223 17.04 28.31 -11.74
N SER A 224 16.10 29.13 -12.24
CA SER A 224 14.71 28.93 -11.89
C SER A 224 14.20 27.56 -12.34
N ALA A 225 13.37 26.92 -11.52
CA ALA A 225 12.80 25.61 -11.83
C ALA A 225 11.99 25.64 -13.12
N TYR A 226 11.38 26.77 -13.44
CA TYR A 226 10.60 26.92 -14.66
C TYR A 226 11.46 26.85 -15.93
N VAL A 227 12.68 27.44 -15.93
CA VAL A 227 13.62 27.36 -17.06
C VAL A 227 14.24 25.97 -17.12
N PHE A 228 14.56 25.37 -15.97
CA PHE A 228 15.06 24.02 -15.92
C PHE A 228 14.08 23.01 -16.53
N ALA A 229 12.79 23.15 -16.25
CA ALA A 229 11.73 22.29 -16.82
C ALA A 229 11.58 22.44 -18.35
N LEU A 230 11.98 23.56 -18.94
CA LEU A 230 12.00 23.77 -20.39
C LEU A 230 13.20 23.11 -21.09
N ALA A 231 14.30 22.89 -20.37
CA ALA A 231 15.58 22.47 -20.95
C ALA A 231 15.48 21.20 -21.84
N PRO A 232 14.79 20.11 -21.46
CA PRO A 232 14.65 18.94 -22.31
C PRO A 232 14.01 19.27 -23.67
N SER A 233 12.98 20.11 -23.68
CA SER A 233 12.30 20.56 -24.91
C SER A 233 13.22 21.41 -25.80
N LEU A 234 14.02 22.31 -25.22
CA LEU A 234 14.97 23.14 -25.93
C LEU A 234 16.08 22.31 -26.59
N PHE A 235 16.53 21.27 -25.91
CA PHE A 235 17.64 20.42 -26.37
C PHE A 235 17.16 19.16 -27.12
N LYS A 236 15.85 18.99 -27.29
CA LYS A 236 15.22 17.81 -27.93
C LYS A 236 15.60 16.50 -27.24
N ILE A 237 15.70 16.51 -25.94
CA ILE A 237 15.98 15.36 -25.09
C ILE A 237 14.65 14.83 -24.54
N ILE A 238 14.49 13.52 -24.54
CA ILE A 238 13.32 12.84 -23.97
C ILE A 238 13.70 12.29 -22.60
N PRO A 239 13.24 12.91 -21.50
CA PRO A 239 13.49 12.41 -20.15
C PRO A 239 12.81 11.05 -19.92
N ARG A 240 13.30 10.27 -18.93
CA ARG A 240 12.56 9.11 -18.41
C ARG A 240 11.15 9.55 -17.99
N ARG A 241 10.14 8.70 -18.18
CA ARG A 241 8.72 9.04 -17.87
C ARG A 241 8.54 9.60 -16.48
N HIS A 242 9.22 9.04 -15.48
CA HIS A 242 9.19 9.52 -14.10
C HIS A 242 9.77 10.93 -13.98
N CYS A 243 10.96 11.19 -14.51
CA CYS A 243 11.57 12.53 -14.51
C CYS A 243 10.67 13.55 -15.23
N GLN A 244 10.09 13.18 -16.37
CA GLN A 244 9.13 14.06 -17.06
C GLN A 244 7.94 14.40 -16.16
N SER A 245 7.39 13.43 -15.42
CA SER A 245 6.30 13.70 -14.47
C SER A 245 6.69 14.68 -13.37
N VAL A 246 7.96 14.65 -12.89
CA VAL A 246 8.49 15.63 -11.92
C VAL A 246 8.65 17.01 -12.58
N LEU A 247 9.20 17.08 -13.79
CA LEU A 247 9.34 18.34 -14.54
C LEU A 247 7.97 18.99 -14.84
N ASP A 248 6.97 18.18 -15.13
CA ASP A 248 5.59 18.63 -15.41
C ASP A 248 4.94 19.32 -14.20
N ILE A 249 5.37 19.00 -12.99
CA ILE A 249 4.83 19.61 -11.75
C ILE A 249 5.73 20.69 -11.16
N MET A 250 6.88 20.99 -11.77
CA MET A 250 7.73 22.12 -11.35
C MET A 250 7.00 23.46 -11.50
N PRO A 251 7.18 24.41 -10.57
CA PRO A 251 6.50 25.70 -10.64
C PRO A 251 6.87 26.46 -11.92
N GLY A 252 5.84 26.90 -12.65
CA GLY A 252 6.02 27.67 -13.89
C GLY A 252 5.08 27.27 -15.02
N ILE A 253 5.45 27.63 -16.23
CA ILE A 253 4.61 27.48 -17.44
C ILE A 253 4.36 26.00 -17.77
N SER A 254 5.36 25.13 -17.56
CA SER A 254 5.25 23.68 -17.78
C SER A 254 4.11 23.08 -16.97
N ARG A 255 3.99 23.45 -15.69
CA ARG A 255 2.93 22.98 -14.78
C ARG A 255 1.54 23.33 -15.29
N ASN A 256 1.35 24.57 -15.75
CA ASN A 256 0.04 25.05 -16.20
C ASN A 256 -0.43 24.39 -17.50
N ASN A 257 0.50 23.88 -18.32
CA ASN A 257 0.22 23.25 -19.60
C ASN A 257 0.34 21.71 -19.56
N SER A 258 0.62 21.13 -18.37
CA SER A 258 0.76 19.69 -18.20
C SER A 258 -0.53 19.01 -17.73
N TRP A 259 -0.49 17.69 -17.64
CA TRP A 259 -1.54 16.85 -17.05
C TRP A 259 -1.92 17.29 -15.62
N TRP A 260 -1.01 17.94 -14.91
CA TRP A 260 -1.21 18.43 -13.54
C TRP A 260 -2.42 19.37 -13.40
N ASN A 261 -2.66 20.18 -14.42
CA ASN A 261 -3.79 21.11 -14.41
C ASN A 261 -5.13 20.45 -14.80
N GLN A 262 -5.10 19.22 -15.32
CA GLN A 262 -6.28 18.51 -15.80
C GLN A 262 -6.87 17.58 -14.73
N LYS A 263 -6.07 16.67 -14.20
CA LYS A 263 -6.53 15.64 -13.27
C LYS A 263 -5.45 15.25 -12.28
N ARG A 264 -5.70 15.53 -10.98
CA ARG A 264 -4.81 15.26 -9.87
C ARG A 264 -5.44 14.29 -8.86
N ASP A 265 -6.27 13.36 -9.32
CA ASP A 265 -6.80 12.33 -8.46
C ASP A 265 -5.71 11.36 -7.99
N LEU A 266 -5.97 10.66 -6.90
CA LEU A 266 -5.03 9.71 -6.30
C LEU A 266 -4.55 8.66 -7.30
N ARG A 267 -5.47 8.10 -8.11
CA ARG A 267 -5.15 7.11 -9.15
C ARG A 267 -4.14 7.64 -10.17
N THR A 268 -4.34 8.87 -10.64
CA THR A 268 -3.42 9.52 -11.60
C THR A 268 -2.05 9.74 -11.00
N LEU A 269 -1.97 10.22 -9.75
CA LEU A 269 -0.69 10.47 -9.08
C LEU A 269 0.06 9.17 -8.80
N LEU A 270 -0.61 8.15 -8.30
CA LEU A 270 -0.03 6.82 -8.11
C LEU A 270 0.60 6.29 -9.40
N ARG A 271 -0.09 6.40 -10.53
CA ARG A 271 0.42 5.96 -11.84
C ARG A 271 1.60 6.81 -12.34
N LYS A 272 1.53 8.14 -12.18
CA LYS A 272 2.59 9.07 -12.66
C LYS A 272 3.89 8.92 -11.90
N PHE A 273 3.82 8.63 -10.59
CA PHE A 273 4.95 8.56 -9.68
C PHE A 273 5.26 7.13 -9.20
N SER A 274 4.82 6.13 -9.96
CA SER A 274 5.02 4.71 -9.64
C SER A 274 6.48 4.32 -9.38
N GLN A 275 7.43 4.95 -10.06
CA GLN A 275 8.86 4.66 -9.96
C GLN A 275 9.57 5.38 -8.81
N SER A 276 8.85 6.19 -8.02
CA SER A 276 9.44 6.86 -6.86
C SER A 276 9.92 5.87 -5.82
N LYS A 277 11.07 6.18 -5.22
CA LYS A 277 11.68 5.38 -4.15
C LYS A 277 11.32 5.96 -2.78
N ALA A 278 11.02 5.09 -1.84
CA ALA A 278 10.77 5.41 -0.45
C ALA A 278 11.52 4.44 0.46
N SER A 279 11.98 4.91 1.61
CA SER A 279 12.57 4.04 2.65
C SER A 279 11.49 3.29 3.42
N ASP A 280 10.34 3.92 3.63
CA ASP A 280 9.13 3.32 4.18
C ASP A 280 8.12 3.17 3.04
N PRO A 281 7.61 1.97 2.76
CA PRO A 281 6.63 1.75 1.69
C PRO A 281 5.38 2.61 1.79
N ARG A 282 4.96 2.98 3.01
CA ARG A 282 3.78 3.83 3.26
C ARG A 282 3.93 5.23 2.71
N ASP A 283 5.17 5.72 2.63
CA ASP A 283 5.48 7.04 2.08
C ASP A 283 5.08 7.19 0.61
N LYS A 284 5.02 6.09 -0.15
CA LYS A 284 4.53 6.14 -1.54
C LYS A 284 3.09 6.63 -1.68
N ILE A 285 2.30 6.43 -0.63
CA ILE A 285 0.93 6.91 -0.55
C ILE A 285 0.92 8.24 0.21
N TYR A 286 1.52 8.31 1.39
CA TYR A 286 1.48 9.50 2.24
C TYR A 286 2.05 10.75 1.57
N ALA A 287 3.16 10.60 0.84
CA ALA A 287 3.81 11.72 0.15
C ALA A 287 2.96 12.36 -0.97
N ILE A 288 1.92 11.70 -1.45
CA ILE A 288 1.08 12.25 -2.53
C ILE A 288 -0.31 12.67 -2.04
N LEU A 289 -0.75 12.24 -0.84
CA LEU A 289 -2.11 12.56 -0.35
C LEU A 289 -2.38 14.06 -0.30
N GLY A 290 -1.43 14.84 0.21
CA GLY A 290 -1.58 16.28 0.38
C GLY A 290 -1.79 17.07 -0.92
N ILE A 291 -1.47 16.46 -2.07
CA ILE A 291 -1.56 17.10 -3.40
C ILE A 291 -2.68 16.54 -4.27
N THR A 292 -3.39 15.50 -3.80
CA THR A 292 -4.53 14.94 -4.54
C THR A 292 -5.72 15.89 -4.53
N SER A 293 -6.52 15.84 -5.59
CA SER A 293 -7.79 16.58 -5.68
C SER A 293 -8.94 15.91 -4.95
N ASP A 294 -8.86 14.59 -4.71
CA ASP A 294 -9.93 13.74 -4.19
C ASP A 294 -9.63 13.10 -2.83
N ALA A 295 -8.35 12.85 -2.50
CA ALA A 295 -7.97 12.13 -1.28
C ALA A 295 -7.43 13.03 -0.15
N ARG A 296 -7.15 14.31 -0.39
CA ARG A 296 -6.52 15.23 0.57
C ARG A 296 -7.23 15.29 1.93
N ASN A 297 -8.55 15.23 1.93
CA ASN A 297 -9.38 15.33 3.14
C ASN A 297 -9.96 13.96 3.56
N SER A 298 -9.45 12.86 3.02
CA SER A 298 -9.94 11.53 3.34
C SER A 298 -9.55 11.12 4.76
N THR A 299 -10.54 10.80 5.58
CA THR A 299 -10.29 10.22 6.92
C THR A 299 -9.73 8.81 6.84
N LEU A 300 -10.03 8.09 5.74
CA LEU A 300 -9.58 6.72 5.49
C LEU A 300 -8.08 6.64 5.22
N LEU A 301 -7.50 7.67 4.54
CA LEU A 301 -6.11 7.70 4.06
C LEU A 301 -5.21 8.66 4.84
N ARG A 302 -5.65 9.12 6.01
CA ARG A 302 -4.83 10.02 6.84
C ARG A 302 -3.49 9.36 7.18
N SER A 303 -2.40 10.15 7.08
CA SER A 303 -1.05 9.69 7.42
C SER A 303 -0.98 9.24 8.87
N ASP A 304 -0.63 7.99 9.06
CA ASP A 304 -0.57 7.32 10.37
C ASP A 304 0.47 6.20 10.30
N TYR A 305 1.60 6.39 10.97
CA TYR A 305 2.68 5.41 10.98
C TYR A 305 2.49 4.28 12.01
N GLU A 306 1.41 4.29 12.80
CA GLU A 306 1.01 3.16 13.63
C GLU A 306 0.31 2.07 12.79
N LYS A 307 -0.29 2.44 11.65
CA LYS A 307 -0.91 1.51 10.72
C LYS A 307 0.11 0.68 9.97
N SER A 308 -0.21 -0.58 9.75
CA SER A 308 0.61 -1.44 8.88
C SER A 308 0.52 -1.00 7.40
N SER A 309 1.55 -1.32 6.62
CA SER A 309 1.53 -1.10 5.16
C SER A 309 0.33 -1.78 4.50
N LEU A 310 -0.05 -2.96 4.98
CA LEU A 310 -1.20 -3.71 4.49
C LEU A 310 -2.54 -3.01 4.74
N GLU A 311 -2.71 -2.45 5.93
CA GLU A 311 -3.93 -1.69 6.26
C GLU A 311 -4.05 -0.45 5.39
N LEU A 312 -2.93 0.27 5.18
CA LEU A 312 -2.90 1.42 4.29
C LEU A 312 -3.25 1.05 2.84
N ILE A 313 -2.72 -0.06 2.34
CA ILE A 313 -3.04 -0.58 1.01
C ILE A 313 -4.54 -0.88 0.87
N ARG A 314 -5.14 -1.56 1.86
CA ARG A 314 -6.58 -1.84 1.87
C ARG A 314 -7.41 -0.56 1.85
N ASN A 315 -7.02 0.42 2.65
CA ASN A 315 -7.70 1.70 2.72
C ASN A 315 -7.58 2.46 1.41
N THR A 316 -6.41 2.42 0.76
CA THR A 316 -6.18 3.02 -0.55
C THR A 316 -7.03 2.33 -1.63
N ALA A 317 -7.09 1.01 -1.63
CA ALA A 317 -7.93 0.25 -2.54
C ALA A 317 -9.42 0.59 -2.33
N ARG A 318 -9.90 0.60 -1.09
CA ARG A 318 -11.28 1.02 -0.77
C ARG A 318 -11.59 2.43 -1.25
N PHE A 319 -10.64 3.36 -1.11
CA PHE A 319 -10.81 4.72 -1.59
C PHE A 319 -10.89 4.79 -3.11
N LEU A 320 -9.98 4.09 -3.83
CA LEU A 320 -9.88 4.15 -5.29
C LEU A 320 -11.08 3.51 -6.01
N PHE A 321 -11.64 2.46 -5.44
CA PHE A 321 -12.67 1.64 -6.09
C PHE A 321 -14.06 1.81 -5.49
N GLY A 322 -14.19 2.48 -4.33
CA GLY A 322 -15.50 2.77 -3.73
C GLY A 322 -16.06 1.62 -2.88
N ARG A 323 -17.39 1.65 -2.63
CA ARG A 323 -18.06 0.77 -1.65
C ARG A 323 -18.89 -0.37 -2.24
N SER A 324 -18.88 -0.62 -3.53
CA SER A 324 -19.72 -1.66 -4.12
C SER A 324 -19.07 -3.04 -4.04
N ASP A 325 -19.85 -4.06 -3.72
CA ASP A 325 -19.39 -5.45 -3.56
C ASP A 325 -18.76 -6.02 -4.84
N VAL A 326 -19.20 -5.52 -6.00
CA VAL A 326 -18.65 -5.90 -7.33
C VAL A 326 -17.18 -5.47 -7.48
N LEU A 327 -16.76 -4.46 -6.75
CA LEU A 327 -15.39 -3.93 -6.77
C LEU A 327 -14.45 -4.63 -5.77
N TYR A 328 -14.96 -5.53 -4.95
CA TYR A 328 -14.13 -6.26 -3.98
C TYR A 328 -13.09 -7.14 -4.69
N GLU A 329 -13.45 -7.77 -5.79
CA GLU A 329 -12.53 -8.53 -6.64
C GLU A 329 -11.43 -7.65 -7.22
N THR A 330 -11.79 -6.49 -7.77
CA THR A 330 -10.83 -5.54 -8.35
C THR A 330 -9.96 -4.87 -7.28
N ILE A 331 -10.51 -4.65 -6.07
CA ILE A 331 -9.75 -4.18 -4.90
C ILE A 331 -8.73 -5.23 -4.46
N SER A 332 -9.17 -6.46 -4.42
CA SER A 332 -8.33 -7.60 -4.13
C SER A 332 -7.17 -7.68 -5.13
N GLU A 333 -7.41 -7.48 -6.44
CA GLU A 333 -6.41 -7.42 -7.52
C GLU A 333 -5.35 -6.35 -7.32
N PHE A 334 -5.77 -5.19 -6.98
CA PHE A 334 -4.87 -4.09 -6.69
C PHE A 334 -4.02 -4.37 -5.44
N VAL A 335 -4.67 -4.85 -4.36
CA VAL A 335 -4.00 -5.14 -3.09
C VAL A 335 -2.94 -6.23 -3.25
N GLU A 336 -3.24 -7.27 -3.98
CA GLU A 336 -2.33 -8.41 -4.16
C GLU A 336 -1.19 -8.11 -5.11
N SER A 337 -1.46 -7.35 -6.17
CA SER A 337 -0.38 -6.82 -7.01
C SER A 337 0.61 -5.97 -6.20
N MET A 338 0.14 -5.36 -5.12
CA MET A 338 0.98 -4.60 -4.18
C MET A 338 1.68 -5.47 -3.14
N LEU A 339 1.20 -6.70 -2.89
CA LEU A 339 1.72 -7.59 -1.85
C LEU A 339 2.67 -8.67 -2.37
N THR A 340 2.61 -8.99 -3.67
CA THR A 340 3.41 -10.07 -4.28
C THR A 340 4.90 -9.77 -4.41
N ASP A 341 5.34 -8.56 -4.11
CA ASP A 341 6.74 -8.20 -4.24
C ASP A 341 7.28 -7.49 -2.99
N SER A 342 7.37 -8.22 -1.87
CA SER A 342 7.85 -7.63 -0.60
C SER A 342 9.35 -7.28 -0.60
N THR A 343 10.16 -7.84 -1.48
CA THR A 343 11.58 -7.47 -1.69
C THR A 343 11.77 -6.46 -2.82
N ARG A 344 10.88 -6.45 -3.80
CA ARG A 344 10.77 -5.47 -4.89
C ARG A 344 9.59 -4.51 -4.71
N PHE A 345 8.82 -4.68 -3.63
CA PHE A 345 7.61 -3.95 -3.28
C PHE A 345 7.76 -2.42 -3.45
N VAL A 346 8.93 -1.90 -3.15
CA VAL A 346 9.22 -0.47 -3.25
C VAL A 346 9.31 0.03 -4.70
N GLY A 347 9.56 -0.86 -5.66
CA GLY A 347 9.70 -0.51 -7.09
C GLY A 347 8.42 -0.61 -7.91
N ASN A 348 7.57 -1.59 -7.66
CA ASN A 348 6.54 -2.04 -8.60
C ASN A 348 5.09 -1.73 -8.20
N VAL A 349 4.86 -1.21 -7.00
CA VAL A 349 3.52 -0.93 -6.44
C VAL A 349 2.59 -0.13 -7.37
N LEU A 350 3.12 0.43 -8.45
CA LEU A 350 2.40 1.41 -9.24
C LEU A 350 2.49 1.21 -10.76
N TYR A 351 2.83 0.00 -11.20
CA TYR A 351 2.83 -0.38 -12.62
C TYR A 351 1.46 -0.93 -13.06
N ALA A 352 0.41 -0.11 -12.93
CA ALA A 352 -0.94 -0.52 -13.34
C ALA A 352 -1.07 -1.01 -14.80
N PRO A 353 -0.38 -0.46 -15.82
CA PRO A 353 -0.45 -1.00 -17.18
C PRO A 353 0.24 -2.35 -17.34
N GLN A 354 1.36 -2.58 -16.65
CA GLN A 354 2.05 -3.87 -16.69
C GLN A 354 1.33 -4.93 -15.86
N LEU A 355 0.60 -4.52 -14.83
CA LEU A 355 -0.27 -5.42 -14.06
C LEU A 355 -1.54 -5.78 -14.84
N GLU A 356 -2.16 -4.85 -15.57
CA GLU A 356 -3.24 -5.19 -16.51
C GLU A 356 -2.76 -6.11 -17.63
N GLU A 357 -1.53 -5.96 -18.10
CA GLU A 357 -0.91 -6.83 -19.10
C GLU A 357 -0.54 -8.19 -18.49
N LEU A 358 0.04 -8.20 -17.30
CA LEU A 358 0.36 -9.41 -16.54
C LEU A 358 -0.91 -10.19 -16.15
N PHE A 359 -2.00 -9.50 -15.80
CA PHE A 359 -3.28 -10.14 -15.52
C PHE A 359 -3.98 -10.64 -16.77
N LYS A 360 -3.87 -9.95 -17.91
CA LYS A 360 -4.36 -10.48 -19.20
C LYS A 360 -3.55 -11.70 -19.64
N ASP A 361 -2.23 -11.65 -19.51
CA ASP A 361 -1.35 -12.80 -19.79
C ASP A 361 -1.63 -13.95 -18.80
N PHE A 362 -1.92 -13.63 -17.55
CA PHE A 362 -2.29 -14.56 -16.52
C PHE A 362 -3.67 -15.18 -16.76
N GLU A 363 -4.70 -14.40 -17.13
CA GLU A 363 -6.01 -14.90 -17.51
C GLU A 363 -5.93 -15.77 -18.77
N MET A 364 -5.10 -15.43 -19.75
CA MET A 364 -4.87 -16.24 -20.95
C MET A 364 -4.09 -17.52 -20.61
N ASN A 365 -3.07 -17.46 -19.77
CA ASN A 365 -2.28 -18.62 -19.34
C ASN A 365 -3.08 -19.58 -18.45
N LEU A 366 -3.98 -19.07 -17.60
CA LEU A 366 -4.95 -19.86 -16.86
C LEU A 366 -5.94 -20.59 -17.77
N ALA A 367 -6.40 -19.92 -18.83
CA ALA A 367 -7.27 -20.54 -19.84
C ALA A 367 -6.56 -21.64 -20.63
N GLU A 368 -5.23 -21.62 -20.72
CA GLU A 368 -4.38 -22.58 -21.42
C GLU A 368 -3.76 -23.67 -20.50
N GLY A 369 -4.04 -23.66 -19.19
CA GLY A 369 -3.57 -24.68 -18.23
C GLY A 369 -2.08 -24.61 -17.85
N ARG A 370 -1.34 -23.60 -18.32
CA ARG A 370 0.11 -23.44 -18.07
C ARG A 370 0.45 -22.67 -16.79
N ALA A 371 -0.52 -22.06 -16.16
CA ALA A 371 -0.29 -21.09 -15.08
C ALA A 371 -0.27 -21.70 -13.67
N ALA A 372 -0.52 -23.00 -13.50
CA ALA A 372 -0.62 -23.59 -12.16
C ALA A 372 0.71 -23.55 -11.40
N GLU A 373 1.83 -23.85 -12.06
CA GLU A 373 3.17 -23.82 -11.47
C GLU A 373 3.61 -22.41 -11.12
N GLU A 374 3.47 -21.47 -12.05
CA GLU A 374 3.83 -20.05 -11.83
C GLU A 374 2.99 -19.41 -10.72
N ILE A 375 1.70 -19.79 -10.60
CA ILE A 375 0.80 -19.35 -9.54
C ILE A 375 1.29 -19.83 -8.18
N VAL A 376 1.64 -21.11 -8.08
CA VAL A 376 2.10 -21.71 -6.83
C VAL A 376 3.44 -21.12 -6.41
N GLU A 377 4.35 -20.92 -7.35
CA GLU A 377 5.65 -20.29 -7.10
C GLU A 377 5.48 -18.83 -6.66
N LEU A 378 4.57 -18.09 -7.30
CA LEU A 378 4.21 -16.71 -6.92
C LEU A 378 3.59 -16.64 -5.53
N VAL A 379 2.65 -17.54 -5.22
CA VAL A 379 2.00 -17.66 -3.91
C VAL A 379 3.03 -18.05 -2.85
N ALA A 380 3.87 -19.03 -3.14
CA ALA A 380 4.89 -19.53 -2.23
C ALA A 380 6.00 -18.51 -1.95
N SER A 381 6.36 -17.69 -2.92
CA SER A 381 7.37 -16.62 -2.76
C SER A 381 6.84 -15.34 -2.10
N SER A 382 5.53 -15.23 -1.88
CA SER A 382 4.86 -14.05 -1.35
C SER A 382 4.70 -14.11 0.17
N ASN A 383 5.03 -13.02 0.88
CA ASN A 383 4.75 -12.89 2.32
C ASN A 383 3.24 -12.91 2.67
N ASN A 384 2.37 -12.89 1.68
CA ASN A 384 0.91 -12.96 1.79
C ASN A 384 0.33 -14.02 0.85
N GLY A 385 1.06 -15.10 0.63
CA GLY A 385 0.70 -16.19 -0.26
C GLY A 385 -0.70 -16.76 -0.02
N GLU A 386 -1.12 -16.83 1.26
CA GLU A 386 -2.46 -17.22 1.66
C GLU A 386 -3.56 -16.37 1.00
N ARG A 387 -3.44 -15.05 1.04
CA ARG A 387 -4.45 -14.14 0.45
C ARG A 387 -4.47 -14.21 -1.07
N LEU A 388 -3.28 -14.32 -1.66
CA LEU A 388 -3.13 -14.50 -3.09
C LEU A 388 -3.79 -15.83 -3.53
N PHE A 389 -3.56 -16.91 -2.81
CA PHE A 389 -4.15 -18.21 -3.07
C PHE A 389 -5.67 -18.18 -2.96
N ASN A 390 -6.21 -17.62 -1.88
CA ASN A 390 -7.66 -17.46 -1.67
C ASN A 390 -8.33 -16.70 -2.81
N ARG A 391 -7.64 -15.71 -3.36
CA ARG A 391 -8.18 -14.95 -4.46
C ARG A 391 -8.12 -15.70 -5.79
N LEU A 392 -6.99 -16.31 -6.10
CA LEU A 392 -6.87 -17.14 -7.29
C LEU A 392 -7.99 -18.18 -7.33
N LEU A 393 -8.34 -18.74 -6.17
CA LEU A 393 -9.48 -19.65 -6.04
C LEU A 393 -10.83 -18.93 -6.23
N SER A 394 -10.98 -17.68 -5.75
CA SER A 394 -12.25 -16.94 -5.82
C SER A 394 -12.53 -16.33 -7.19
N GLN A 395 -11.52 -16.00 -7.98
CA GLN A 395 -11.67 -15.39 -9.30
C GLN A 395 -11.93 -16.38 -10.43
N GLN A 396 -11.54 -17.64 -10.24
CA GLN A 396 -11.78 -18.64 -11.26
C GLN A 396 -13.26 -19.00 -11.31
N HIS A 397 -13.91 -18.54 -12.37
CA HIS A 397 -15.21 -19.05 -12.75
C HIS A 397 -15.23 -20.59 -12.65
N LYS A 398 -16.27 -21.12 -12.06
CA LYS A 398 -16.56 -22.53 -11.80
C LYS A 398 -16.11 -23.58 -12.86
N ARG A 399 -15.71 -23.15 -14.04
CA ARG A 399 -15.34 -24.03 -15.15
C ARG A 399 -13.87 -24.47 -15.20
N ASN A 400 -12.95 -23.74 -14.54
CA ASN A 400 -11.50 -24.00 -14.64
C ASN A 400 -10.85 -24.45 -13.31
N PHE A 401 -11.60 -24.45 -12.20
CA PHE A 401 -11.08 -24.84 -10.89
C PHE A 401 -10.54 -26.29 -10.90
N GLU A 402 -11.27 -27.22 -11.52
CA GLU A 402 -10.88 -28.64 -11.60
C GLU A 402 -9.52 -28.81 -12.30
N SER A 403 -9.33 -28.19 -13.46
CA SER A 403 -8.08 -28.34 -14.23
C SER A 403 -6.88 -27.68 -13.56
N THR A 404 -7.09 -26.55 -12.90
CA THR A 404 -6.00 -25.80 -12.23
C THR A 404 -5.61 -26.49 -10.93
N MET A 405 -6.57 -26.98 -10.15
CA MET A 405 -6.28 -27.74 -8.93
C MET A 405 -5.69 -29.12 -9.23
N GLU A 406 -6.14 -29.81 -10.28
CA GLU A 406 -5.53 -31.07 -10.72
C GLU A 406 -4.07 -30.86 -11.16
N ALA A 407 -3.78 -29.84 -11.94
CA ALA A 407 -2.42 -29.53 -12.36
C ALA A 407 -1.53 -29.15 -11.16
N ALA A 408 -2.00 -28.25 -10.29
CA ALA A 408 -1.25 -27.81 -9.10
C ALA A 408 -0.99 -28.94 -8.08
N LEU A 409 -1.88 -29.92 -7.97
CA LEU A 409 -1.80 -31.00 -6.97
C LEU A 409 -1.12 -32.28 -7.50
N THR A 410 -0.83 -32.37 -8.78
CA THR A 410 -0.09 -33.51 -9.36
C THR A 410 1.41 -33.40 -9.18
N GLU A 411 1.94 -32.22 -8.88
CA GLU A 411 3.37 -32.01 -8.71
C GLU A 411 3.80 -32.01 -7.24
N GLN A 412 4.71 -32.91 -6.93
CA GLN A 412 5.24 -33.09 -5.58
C GLN A 412 6.00 -31.86 -5.10
N GLU A 413 6.64 -31.12 -6.00
CA GLU A 413 7.33 -29.85 -5.72
C GLU A 413 6.36 -28.76 -5.25
N THR A 414 5.18 -28.64 -5.85
CA THR A 414 4.12 -27.70 -5.46
C THR A 414 3.67 -27.90 -4.01
N VAL A 415 3.47 -29.16 -3.63
CA VAL A 415 3.06 -29.53 -2.28
C VAL A 415 4.18 -29.24 -1.26
N GLU A 416 5.43 -29.49 -1.62
CA GLU A 416 6.59 -29.19 -0.77
C GLU A 416 6.77 -27.66 -0.58
N ILE A 417 6.56 -26.86 -1.61
CA ILE A 417 6.62 -25.38 -1.53
C ILE A 417 5.52 -24.86 -0.59
N LEU A 418 4.29 -25.35 -0.71
CA LEU A 418 3.18 -24.96 0.17
C LEU A 418 3.44 -25.32 1.64
N LYS A 419 4.09 -26.48 1.89
CA LYS A 419 4.51 -26.91 3.23
C LYS A 419 5.61 -26.02 3.81
N CYS A 420 6.70 -25.81 3.06
CA CYS A 420 7.88 -25.07 3.51
C CYS A 420 7.58 -23.61 3.88
N GLN A 421 6.63 -22.99 3.22
CA GLN A 421 6.30 -21.58 3.41
C GLN A 421 5.14 -21.30 4.35
N LYS A 422 4.54 -22.33 4.94
CA LYS A 422 3.35 -22.22 5.82
C LYS A 422 2.20 -21.39 5.20
N VAL A 423 2.05 -21.49 3.88
CA VAL A 423 1.02 -20.75 3.12
C VAL A 423 -0.34 -21.38 3.29
N PHE A 424 -0.41 -22.69 3.58
CA PHE A 424 -1.66 -23.40 3.75
C PHE A 424 -2.21 -23.14 5.16
N THR A 425 -3.07 -22.16 5.26
CA THR A 425 -3.72 -21.75 6.50
C THR A 425 -5.18 -22.16 6.48
N ASP A 426 -5.83 -21.96 7.59
CA ASP A 426 -7.22 -22.25 7.83
C ASP A 426 -8.18 -21.42 6.95
N ASP A 427 -7.83 -20.20 6.62
CA ASP A 427 -8.61 -19.36 5.70
C ASP A 427 -8.55 -19.92 4.27
N VAL A 428 -7.39 -20.44 3.84
CA VAL A 428 -7.23 -21.16 2.56
C VAL A 428 -8.09 -22.40 2.53
N LEU A 429 -8.09 -23.19 3.60
CA LEU A 429 -8.92 -24.38 3.72
C LEU A 429 -10.43 -24.04 3.65
N SER A 430 -10.85 -22.98 4.32
CA SER A 430 -12.25 -22.51 4.29
C SER A 430 -12.71 -22.18 2.87
N VAL A 431 -11.88 -21.51 2.08
CA VAL A 431 -12.16 -21.16 0.68
C VAL A 431 -12.20 -22.40 -0.19
N LEU A 432 -11.24 -23.32 -0.06
CA LEU A 432 -11.24 -24.59 -0.80
C LEU A 432 -12.51 -25.40 -0.54
N ILE A 433 -12.96 -25.46 0.69
CA ILE A 433 -14.21 -26.14 1.07
C ILE A 433 -15.41 -25.44 0.43
N GLU A 434 -15.46 -24.11 0.42
CA GLU A 434 -16.56 -23.34 -0.17
C GLU A 434 -16.70 -23.61 -1.68
N TYR A 435 -15.56 -23.73 -2.37
CA TYR A 435 -15.52 -23.97 -3.81
C TYR A 435 -15.56 -25.45 -4.21
N SER A 436 -15.48 -26.41 -3.29
CA SER A 436 -15.62 -27.85 -3.57
C SER A 436 -17.07 -28.21 -3.87
N THR A 437 -17.51 -27.94 -5.11
CA THR A 437 -18.90 -28.09 -5.55
C THR A 437 -19.17 -29.37 -6.34
N SER A 438 -18.12 -30.06 -6.81
CA SER A 438 -18.19 -31.33 -7.54
C SER A 438 -17.47 -32.45 -6.79
N GLU A 439 -17.75 -33.71 -7.18
CA GLU A 439 -17.05 -34.90 -6.66
C GLU A 439 -15.55 -34.86 -7.00
N SER A 440 -15.17 -34.26 -8.13
CA SER A 440 -13.79 -34.08 -8.54
C SER A 440 -13.06 -33.10 -7.60
N ASP A 441 -13.70 -31.99 -7.23
CA ASP A 441 -13.14 -30.99 -6.28
C ASP A 441 -12.90 -31.63 -4.90
N VAL A 442 -13.84 -32.45 -4.42
CA VAL A 442 -13.69 -33.15 -3.13
C VAL A 442 -12.52 -34.14 -3.18
N LYS A 443 -12.34 -34.84 -4.30
CA LYS A 443 -11.20 -35.76 -4.50
C LYS A 443 -9.87 -34.98 -4.58
N ALA A 444 -9.86 -33.81 -5.23
CA ALA A 444 -8.69 -32.94 -5.28
C ALA A 444 -8.31 -32.43 -3.88
N LEU A 445 -9.29 -31.94 -3.11
CA LEU A 445 -9.10 -31.54 -1.73
C LEU A 445 -8.60 -32.72 -0.86
N GLN A 446 -9.11 -33.91 -1.06
CA GLN A 446 -8.65 -35.12 -0.37
C GLN A 446 -7.18 -35.43 -0.67
N ARG A 447 -6.74 -35.32 -1.93
CA ARG A 447 -5.32 -35.49 -2.30
C ARG A 447 -4.43 -34.44 -1.63
N LEU A 448 -4.86 -33.18 -1.62
CA LEU A 448 -4.16 -32.09 -0.96
C LEU A 448 -3.99 -32.37 0.53
N LEU A 449 -5.06 -32.70 1.25
CA LEU A 449 -5.04 -32.96 2.67
C LEU A 449 -4.18 -34.19 3.03
N ARG A 450 -4.11 -35.22 2.16
CA ARG A 450 -3.21 -36.39 2.32
C ARG A 450 -1.74 -36.01 2.29
N ASN A 451 -1.39 -35.02 1.48
CA ASN A 451 -0.01 -34.59 1.27
C ASN A 451 0.46 -33.53 2.28
N LEU A 452 -0.47 -32.92 3.02
CA LEU A 452 -0.16 -31.99 4.10
C LEU A 452 0.00 -32.79 5.41
N ASP A 453 1.09 -32.61 6.11
CA ASP A 453 1.35 -33.30 7.38
C ASP A 453 0.33 -32.95 8.48
N SER A 454 0.17 -33.84 9.46
CA SER A 454 -0.84 -33.88 10.52
C SER A 454 -0.89 -32.69 11.50
N GLU A 455 -0.28 -31.55 11.20
CA GLU A 455 -0.28 -30.36 12.06
C GLU A 455 -1.37 -29.32 11.70
N LEU A 456 -2.21 -29.57 10.70
CA LEU A 456 -3.29 -28.68 10.35
C LEU A 456 -4.33 -28.62 11.48
N THR A 457 -4.53 -27.42 12.02
CA THR A 457 -5.65 -27.12 12.92
C THR A 457 -6.80 -26.57 12.08
N VAL A 458 -7.94 -27.22 12.07
CA VAL A 458 -9.15 -26.73 11.38
C VAL A 458 -9.91 -25.80 12.29
N SER A 459 -10.12 -24.56 11.84
CA SER A 459 -10.87 -23.57 12.61
C SER A 459 -12.37 -23.86 12.64
N GLU A 460 -13.02 -23.14 13.54
CA GLU A 460 -14.49 -23.08 13.60
C GLU A 460 -15.08 -22.60 12.27
N GLU A 461 -14.41 -21.68 11.53
CA GLU A 461 -14.94 -21.13 10.30
C GLU A 461 -14.89 -22.14 9.15
N ALA A 462 -13.80 -22.88 8.95
CA ALA A 462 -13.70 -23.94 7.94
C ALA A 462 -14.76 -25.03 8.17
N SER A 463 -14.92 -25.48 9.40
CA SER A 463 -15.93 -26.48 9.79
C SER A 463 -17.36 -25.97 9.55
N LYS A 464 -17.60 -24.69 9.81
CA LYS A 464 -18.90 -24.04 9.59
C LYS A 464 -19.20 -23.85 8.09
N VAL A 465 -18.20 -23.53 7.27
CA VAL A 465 -18.34 -23.44 5.81
C VAL A 465 -18.70 -24.80 5.24
N ALA A 466 -17.97 -25.86 5.61
CA ALA A 466 -18.28 -27.24 5.19
C ALA A 466 -19.71 -27.63 5.55
N SER A 467 -20.19 -27.23 6.73
CA SER A 467 -21.55 -27.56 7.20
C SER A 467 -22.66 -26.83 6.43
N LYS A 468 -22.33 -25.69 5.80
CA LYS A 468 -23.29 -24.87 5.04
C LYS A 468 -23.34 -25.21 3.56
N THR A 469 -22.36 -25.93 3.00
CA THR A 469 -22.32 -26.25 1.58
C THR A 469 -23.56 -27.04 1.16
N LEU A 470 -24.04 -26.79 -0.06
CA LEU A 470 -25.25 -27.44 -0.61
C LEU A 470 -24.94 -28.71 -1.38
N THR A 471 -23.65 -29.00 -1.63
CA THR A 471 -23.16 -30.16 -2.37
C THR A 471 -22.05 -30.82 -1.55
N HIS A 472 -22.00 -32.14 -1.53
CA HIS A 472 -20.93 -32.94 -0.89
C HIS A 472 -20.58 -32.59 0.57
N ALA A 473 -21.47 -31.91 1.30
CA ALA A 473 -21.20 -31.43 2.66
C ALA A 473 -20.80 -32.54 3.64
N HIS A 474 -21.42 -33.74 3.51
CA HIS A 474 -21.11 -34.88 4.36
C HIS A 474 -19.71 -35.46 4.08
N GLU A 475 -19.29 -35.52 2.81
CA GLU A 475 -17.96 -35.96 2.38
C GLU A 475 -16.88 -34.97 2.87
N LEU A 476 -17.17 -33.68 2.79
CA LEU A 476 -16.26 -32.62 3.29
C LEU A 476 -16.07 -32.72 4.80
N ILE A 477 -17.14 -32.95 5.56
CA ILE A 477 -17.06 -33.16 7.01
C ILE A 477 -16.26 -34.42 7.35
N GLU A 478 -16.49 -35.52 6.64
CA GLU A 478 -15.70 -36.77 6.81
C GLU A 478 -14.21 -36.52 6.53
N LEU A 479 -13.89 -35.82 5.46
CA LEU A 479 -12.50 -35.45 5.13
C LEU A 479 -11.86 -34.64 6.24
N LEU A 480 -12.53 -33.59 6.74
CA LEU A 480 -12.00 -32.78 7.82
C LEU A 480 -11.76 -33.60 9.08
N ILE A 481 -12.65 -34.49 9.43
CA ILE A 481 -12.49 -35.40 10.58
C ILE A 481 -11.33 -36.36 10.35
N GLN A 482 -11.19 -36.93 9.16
CA GLN A 482 -10.15 -37.90 8.82
C GLN A 482 -8.72 -37.29 8.94
N TYR A 483 -8.54 -36.03 8.47
CA TYR A 483 -7.21 -35.42 8.40
C TYR A 483 -6.84 -34.57 9.62
N CYS A 484 -7.82 -34.04 10.34
CA CYS A 484 -7.60 -33.18 11.49
C CYS A 484 -7.82 -33.88 12.84
N GLY A 485 -8.34 -35.11 12.83
CA GLY A 485 -8.59 -35.94 14.00
C GLY A 485 -9.51 -35.28 15.04
N ASN A 486 -9.39 -35.70 16.30
CA ASN A 486 -10.18 -35.15 17.43
C ASN A 486 -9.83 -33.68 17.79
N LYS A 487 -8.92 -33.05 17.07
CA LYS A 487 -8.57 -31.63 17.21
C LYS A 487 -9.46 -30.71 16.35
N ALA A 488 -10.32 -31.26 15.48
CA ALA A 488 -11.32 -30.45 14.79
C ALA A 488 -12.26 -29.85 15.85
N LEU A 489 -12.28 -28.53 15.93
CA LEU A 489 -13.12 -27.80 16.88
C LEU A 489 -14.60 -27.95 16.47
N VAL A 490 -15.27 -28.91 17.09
CA VAL A 490 -16.72 -29.01 16.96
C VAL A 490 -17.38 -28.06 17.95
N THR A 491 -17.80 -26.94 17.43
CA THR A 491 -18.47 -25.90 18.23
C THR A 491 -19.99 -26.00 18.11
N GLU A 492 -20.70 -25.41 19.04
CA GLU A 492 -22.16 -25.25 18.97
C GLU A 492 -22.61 -24.65 17.64
N ARG A 493 -21.88 -23.64 17.12
CA ARG A 493 -22.19 -22.99 15.84
C ARG A 493 -22.07 -23.90 14.62
N MET A 494 -21.10 -24.81 14.64
CA MET A 494 -20.98 -25.84 13.60
C MET A 494 -22.19 -26.78 13.63
N VAL A 495 -22.55 -27.26 14.81
CA VAL A 495 -23.71 -28.18 14.96
C VAL A 495 -25.01 -27.45 14.62
N GLU A 496 -25.16 -26.16 14.93
CA GLU A 496 -26.28 -25.33 14.45
C GLU A 496 -26.32 -25.25 12.91
N ALA A 497 -25.16 -25.09 12.25
CA ALA A 497 -25.08 -25.04 10.80
C ALA A 497 -25.50 -26.40 10.16
N VAL A 498 -25.03 -27.53 10.73
CA VAL A 498 -25.46 -28.86 10.35
C VAL A 498 -26.99 -29.01 10.54
N ALA A 499 -27.53 -28.59 11.67
CA ALA A 499 -28.96 -28.64 11.95
C ALA A 499 -29.80 -27.85 10.92
N MET A 500 -29.25 -26.78 10.37
CA MET A 500 -29.92 -25.95 9.36
C MET A 500 -29.74 -26.45 7.92
N ASN A 501 -28.79 -27.34 7.66
CA ASN A 501 -28.56 -27.87 6.31
C ASN A 501 -29.73 -28.71 5.86
N ARG A 502 -30.39 -28.27 4.77
CA ARG A 502 -31.63 -28.89 4.28
C ARG A 502 -31.39 -30.12 3.44
N LYS A 503 -30.16 -30.38 2.99
CA LYS A 503 -29.88 -31.50 2.05
C LYS A 503 -29.14 -32.64 2.74
N TYR A 504 -28.10 -32.35 3.52
CA TYR A 504 -27.21 -33.34 4.12
C TYR A 504 -27.15 -33.25 5.66
N GLY A 505 -27.98 -32.43 6.30
CA GLY A 505 -27.94 -32.21 7.74
C GLY A 505 -28.10 -33.50 8.56
N LYS A 506 -28.93 -34.44 8.09
CA LYS A 506 -29.16 -35.74 8.74
C LYS A 506 -27.91 -36.63 8.69
N GLU A 507 -27.27 -36.73 7.51
CA GLU A 507 -26.08 -37.53 7.29
C GLU A 507 -24.90 -36.95 8.10
N MET A 508 -24.68 -35.66 8.02
CA MET A 508 -23.65 -34.97 8.77
C MET A 508 -23.82 -35.12 10.29
N LEU A 509 -25.05 -34.99 10.80
CA LEU A 509 -25.34 -35.19 12.22
C LEU A 509 -24.99 -36.60 12.69
N LYS A 510 -25.26 -37.63 11.88
CA LYS A 510 -24.85 -39.01 12.18
C LYS A 510 -23.33 -39.14 12.26
N ILE A 511 -22.59 -38.56 11.31
CA ILE A 511 -21.13 -38.58 11.29
C ILE A 511 -20.58 -37.90 12.56
N LEU A 512 -21.11 -36.72 12.91
CA LEU A 512 -20.69 -36.02 14.13
C LEU A 512 -20.95 -36.82 15.40
N ILE A 513 -22.11 -37.46 15.52
CA ILE A 513 -22.46 -38.30 16.67
C ILE A 513 -21.55 -39.55 16.72
N GLN A 514 -21.23 -40.14 15.60
CA GLN A 514 -20.34 -41.29 15.52
C GLN A 514 -18.93 -40.99 16.04
N HIS A 515 -18.42 -39.77 15.78
CA HIS A 515 -17.06 -39.38 16.16
C HIS A 515 -16.95 -38.74 17.56
N TRP A 516 -17.89 -37.90 17.97
CA TRP A 516 -17.84 -37.18 19.27
C TRP A 516 -18.82 -37.70 20.31
N GLY A 517 -19.80 -38.51 19.92
CA GLY A 517 -20.77 -39.08 20.86
C GLY A 517 -21.37 -38.02 21.78
N ASN A 518 -21.26 -38.24 23.09
CA ASN A 518 -21.80 -37.35 24.11
C ASN A 518 -21.03 -36.04 24.29
N GLU A 519 -19.83 -35.88 23.70
CA GLU A 519 -19.03 -34.65 23.73
C GLU A 519 -19.52 -33.64 22.69
N LEU A 520 -20.40 -34.02 21.78
CA LEU A 520 -20.98 -33.13 20.79
C LEU A 520 -21.80 -32.03 21.51
N PRO A 521 -21.56 -30.73 21.25
CA PRO A 521 -22.25 -29.64 21.95
C PRO A 521 -23.68 -29.46 21.44
N VAL A 522 -24.57 -30.37 21.86
CA VAL A 522 -26.00 -30.32 21.55
C VAL A 522 -26.72 -29.49 22.61
N THR A 523 -26.89 -28.21 22.32
CA THR A 523 -27.58 -27.25 23.20
C THR A 523 -29.05 -27.07 22.81
N GLU A 524 -29.81 -26.33 23.62
CA GLU A 524 -31.18 -25.91 23.33
C GLU A 524 -31.28 -25.23 21.95
N ARG A 525 -30.31 -24.39 21.59
CA ARG A 525 -30.27 -23.69 20.31
C ARG A 525 -30.14 -24.66 19.14
N VAL A 526 -29.30 -25.68 19.27
CA VAL A 526 -29.15 -26.74 18.25
C VAL A 526 -30.49 -27.45 18.05
N VAL A 527 -31.16 -27.83 19.15
CA VAL A 527 -32.46 -28.52 19.05
C VAL A 527 -33.52 -27.61 18.41
N GLN A 528 -33.55 -26.32 18.74
CA GLN A 528 -34.42 -25.36 18.05
C GLN A 528 -34.17 -25.26 16.55
N LYS A 529 -32.88 -25.33 16.11
CA LYS A 529 -32.53 -25.33 14.68
C LYS A 529 -32.96 -26.62 13.99
N VAL A 530 -32.75 -27.76 14.62
CA VAL A 530 -33.23 -29.06 14.13
C VAL A 530 -34.75 -29.03 13.92
N VAL A 531 -35.50 -28.56 14.89
CA VAL A 531 -36.96 -28.47 14.82
C VAL A 531 -37.43 -27.54 13.67
N ARG A 532 -36.67 -26.49 13.38
CA ARG A 532 -36.96 -25.56 12.26
C ARG A 532 -36.54 -26.10 10.89
N ASN A 533 -35.79 -27.19 10.80
CA ASN A 533 -35.43 -27.80 9.53
C ASN A 533 -36.66 -28.49 8.90
N SER A 534 -37.16 -27.92 7.79
CA SER A 534 -38.41 -28.32 7.16
C SER A 534 -38.33 -29.66 6.44
N LEU A 535 -37.14 -30.16 6.10
CA LEU A 535 -36.96 -31.39 5.33
C LEU A 535 -36.64 -32.59 6.24
N TYR A 536 -35.60 -32.50 7.05
CA TYR A 536 -35.06 -33.60 7.84
C TYR A 536 -35.14 -33.39 9.35
N GLY A 537 -35.79 -32.33 9.80
CA GLY A 537 -35.85 -32.01 11.22
C GLY A 537 -36.45 -33.12 12.10
N LYS A 538 -37.42 -33.87 11.59
CA LYS A 538 -38.00 -35.01 12.30
C LYS A 538 -37.00 -36.14 12.50
N GLU A 539 -36.35 -36.58 11.43
CA GLU A 539 -35.35 -37.65 11.45
C GLU A 539 -34.13 -37.26 12.30
N MET A 540 -33.69 -36.00 12.22
CA MET A 540 -32.59 -35.50 13.04
C MET A 540 -32.97 -35.46 14.52
N LEU A 541 -34.18 -35.08 14.85
CA LEU A 541 -34.67 -35.10 16.23
C LEU A 541 -34.79 -36.54 16.76
N GLU A 542 -35.22 -37.51 15.93
CA GLU A 542 -35.24 -38.91 16.28
C GLU A 542 -33.83 -39.45 16.58
N ILE A 543 -32.83 -39.08 15.77
CA ILE A 543 -31.40 -39.43 15.98
C ILE A 543 -30.90 -38.85 17.30
N LEU A 544 -31.14 -37.56 17.55
CA LEU A 544 -30.75 -36.91 18.80
C LEU A 544 -31.44 -37.55 20.01
N SER A 545 -32.71 -37.87 19.90
CA SER A 545 -33.50 -38.51 20.95
C SER A 545 -33.02 -39.93 21.25
N GLN A 546 -32.64 -40.69 20.25
CA GLN A 546 -32.08 -42.04 20.43
C GLN A 546 -30.72 -42.01 21.15
N HIS A 547 -29.90 -40.99 20.88
CA HIS A 547 -28.56 -40.89 21.46
C HIS A 547 -28.52 -40.28 22.86
N TRP A 548 -29.22 -39.13 23.07
CA TRP A 548 -29.23 -38.41 24.35
C TRP A 548 -30.36 -38.82 25.28
N GLY A 549 -31.41 -39.44 24.78
CA GLY A 549 -32.56 -39.80 25.62
C GLY A 549 -33.08 -38.63 26.44
N ASN A 550 -33.23 -38.83 27.75
CA ASN A 550 -33.73 -37.81 28.67
C ASN A 550 -32.74 -36.61 28.91
N LYS A 551 -31.52 -36.71 28.42
CA LYS A 551 -30.51 -35.64 28.52
C LYS A 551 -30.59 -34.61 27.39
N LEU A 552 -31.44 -34.83 26.41
CA LEU A 552 -31.61 -33.89 25.30
C LEU A 552 -32.22 -32.58 25.85
N PRO A 553 -31.61 -31.39 25.60
CA PRO A 553 -32.10 -30.13 26.15
C PRO A 553 -33.36 -29.64 25.42
N VAL A 554 -34.48 -30.17 25.83
CA VAL A 554 -35.81 -29.80 25.31
C VAL A 554 -36.49 -28.90 26.36
N THR A 555 -36.62 -27.64 26.07
CA THR A 555 -37.25 -26.63 26.92
C THR A 555 -38.56 -26.11 26.35
N GLU A 556 -39.30 -25.31 27.09
CA GLU A 556 -40.52 -24.63 26.62
C GLU A 556 -40.26 -23.79 25.36
N ASN A 557 -39.08 -23.17 25.25
CA ASN A 557 -38.70 -22.40 24.08
C ASN A 557 -38.53 -23.28 22.82
N VAL A 558 -38.02 -24.50 22.98
CA VAL A 558 -37.98 -25.48 21.89
C VAL A 558 -39.39 -25.85 21.44
N LEU A 559 -40.30 -26.02 22.40
CA LEU A 559 -41.70 -26.34 22.09
C LEU A 559 -42.43 -25.19 21.40
N ARG A 560 -42.16 -23.96 21.79
CA ARG A 560 -42.71 -22.75 21.14
C ARG A 560 -42.13 -22.54 19.74
N ALA A 561 -40.92 -23.00 19.49
CA ALA A 561 -40.24 -22.92 18.16
C ALA A 561 -40.81 -23.97 17.17
N THR A 562 -41.57 -24.94 17.65
CA THR A 562 -42.23 -25.96 16.79
C THR A 562 -43.38 -25.33 16.04
N ILE A 563 -43.37 -25.38 14.70
CA ILE A 563 -44.56 -25.06 13.89
C ILE A 563 -45.65 -26.12 14.18
N PRO A 564 -46.92 -25.71 14.31
CA PRO A 564 -47.95 -26.56 14.91
C PRO A 564 -48.09 -27.91 14.20
N GLN A 565 -48.06 -28.97 14.99
CA GLN A 565 -48.47 -30.35 14.73
C GLN A 565 -47.46 -31.43 14.28
N ARG A 566 -46.35 -31.16 13.61
CA ARG A 566 -45.49 -32.24 13.11
C ARG A 566 -44.56 -32.88 14.17
N PHE A 567 -44.13 -32.14 15.17
CA PHE A 567 -43.12 -32.60 16.15
C PHE A 567 -43.69 -32.84 17.56
N CYS A 568 -44.93 -32.40 17.84
CA CYS A 568 -45.55 -32.47 19.17
C CYS A 568 -45.63 -33.91 19.73
N ARG A 569 -45.74 -34.92 18.92
CA ARG A 569 -45.86 -36.32 19.40
C ARG A 569 -44.53 -36.88 19.91
N LEU A 570 -43.44 -36.62 19.23
CA LEU A 570 -42.08 -37.07 19.61
C LEU A 570 -41.60 -36.33 20.84
N LEU A 571 -41.74 -35.01 20.87
CA LEU A 571 -41.39 -34.19 22.01
C LEU A 571 -42.26 -34.45 23.24
N LYS A 572 -43.56 -34.73 23.10
CA LYS A 572 -44.47 -35.15 24.19
C LYS A 572 -44.15 -36.53 24.75
N LEU A 573 -43.60 -37.45 23.99
CA LEU A 573 -43.14 -38.74 24.49
C LEU A 573 -41.88 -38.62 25.35
N GLN A 574 -40.97 -37.71 25.02
CA GLN A 574 -39.77 -37.42 25.84
C GLN A 574 -40.14 -36.64 27.14
N LEU A 575 -41.09 -35.74 27.07
CA LEU A 575 -41.57 -34.98 28.24
C LEU A 575 -42.42 -35.81 29.22
N ARG A 576 -42.95 -36.95 28.82
CA ARG A 576 -43.67 -37.86 29.72
C ARG A 576 -42.77 -38.54 30.77
N HIS A 577 -41.45 -38.49 30.59
CA HIS A 577 -40.44 -39.02 31.52
C HIS A 577 -39.71 -37.92 32.32
N SER A 578 -40.00 -36.65 32.13
CA SER A 578 -39.51 -35.55 32.91
C SER A 578 -40.71 -34.91 33.66
N ASP A 579 -40.53 -34.58 34.96
CA ASP A 579 -41.57 -33.99 35.86
C ASP A 579 -42.06 -32.60 35.44
N PHE A 580 -42.18 -32.31 34.16
CA PHE A 580 -42.72 -31.07 33.62
C PHE A 580 -44.24 -31.12 33.50
N LYS A 581 -44.95 -30.47 34.43
CA LYS A 581 -46.37 -30.14 34.28
C LYS A 581 -46.54 -29.06 33.22
N ILE A 582 -47.15 -29.40 32.09
CA ILE A 582 -47.61 -28.43 31.09
C ILE A 582 -48.85 -27.75 31.70
N THR A 583 -48.76 -26.49 32.10
CA THR A 583 -49.88 -25.59 32.30
C THR A 583 -50.31 -24.94 31.02
#